data_176ad80194e5a27406e09928602d5fe6
#
_entry.id   176ad80194e5a27406e09928602d5fe6
#
_cell.length_a   1.000
_cell.length_b   1.000
_cell.length_c   1.000
_cell.angle_alpha   90.00
_cell.angle_beta   90.00
_cell.angle_gamma   90.00
#
_symmetry.space_group_name_H-M   'P 1'
#
loop_
_entity.id
_entity.type
_entity.pdbx_description
1 polymer ?
#
loop_
_entity_poly.entity_id
_entity_poly.type
_entity_poly.pdbx_seq_one_letter_code
_entity_poly.pdbx_strand_id
1 'polypeptide(L)'
;MSEWPLQGAFPHQHGDARGLMDRIQAQLRDRIEEAVEMAALKLMVDLRAATGRPAPESTSTTDRTEFEATSRALLAWLRDVYVAELPPELRPHFHEVEAAAGEQPARLLAGQVWLARRLPDYWQRLERYQCRYAAERLANPGEAGWLKRLFG
;
A
#
# COMPACT_ATOMS: atom_id res chain seq x y z
N MET A 1 30.79 23.62 -1.59
CA MET A 1 30.20 23.23 -1.58
C MET A 1 28.97 23.59 -1.48
N SER A 2 28.63 23.99 -1.05
CA SER A 2 27.58 24.39 -0.78
C SER A 2 26.62 24.72 -1.70
N GLU A 3 26.85 25.34 -2.52
CA GLU A 3 25.95 25.71 -3.38
C GLU A 3 25.38 24.70 -4.16
N TRP A 4 25.92 23.67 -4.08
CA TRP A 4 25.58 22.60 -4.81
C TRP A 4 24.21 22.59 -5.35
N PRO A 5 23.29 21.94 -4.86
CA PRO A 5 22.02 21.75 -5.51
C PRO A 5 21.18 22.99 -5.53
N LEU A 6 21.33 23.83 -4.55
CA LEU A 6 20.48 24.98 -4.45
C LEU A 6 20.65 25.93 -5.61
N GLN A 7 21.88 26.19 -5.96
CA GLN A 7 22.12 27.11 -7.04
C GLN A 7 21.68 26.57 -8.38
N GLY A 8 21.83 25.29 -8.58
CA GLY A 8 21.41 24.69 -9.83
C GLY A 8 19.90 24.66 -9.97
N ALA A 9 19.21 24.60 -8.85
CA ALA A 9 17.77 24.48 -8.88
C ALA A 9 17.05 25.80 -9.15
N PHE A 10 17.58 26.89 -8.65
CA PHE A 10 16.86 28.15 -8.71
C PHE A 10 16.52 28.62 -10.10
N PRO A 11 17.41 28.58 -11.08
CA PRO A 11 17.05 29.06 -12.42
C PRO A 11 15.93 28.28 -13.05
N HIS A 12 15.73 27.04 -12.61
CA HIS A 12 14.72 26.18 -13.21
C HIS A 12 13.58 25.89 -12.27
N GLN A 13 13.32 26.83 -11.40
CA GLN A 13 12.43 26.64 -10.29
C GLN A 13 11.07 26.11 -10.64
N HIS A 14 10.44 26.61 -11.70
CA HIS A 14 9.10 26.17 -12.06
C HIS A 14 9.07 24.71 -12.50
N GLY A 15 9.94 24.33 -13.41
CA GLY A 15 10.02 22.95 -13.85
C GLY A 15 10.53 22.05 -12.75
N ASP A 16 11.52 22.52 -12.01
CA ASP A 16 12.10 21.72 -10.93
C ASP A 16 11.12 21.48 -9.79
N ALA A 17 10.27 22.46 -9.49
CA ALA A 17 9.29 22.31 -8.43
C ALA A 17 8.29 21.21 -8.77
N ARG A 18 7.81 21.18 -10.02
CA ARG A 18 6.90 20.14 -10.44
C ARG A 18 7.57 18.76 -10.44
N GLY A 19 8.78 18.71 -10.99
CA GLY A 19 9.54 17.47 -11.01
C GLY A 19 9.86 16.97 -9.63
N LEU A 20 10.16 17.88 -8.70
CA LEU A 20 10.42 17.51 -7.32
C LEU A 20 9.16 16.93 -6.68
N MET A 21 8.01 17.54 -6.89
CA MET A 21 6.76 17.02 -6.34
C MET A 21 6.43 15.64 -6.91
N ASP A 22 6.65 15.44 -8.19
CA ASP A 22 6.43 14.14 -8.81
C ASP A 22 7.34 13.09 -8.21
N ARG A 23 8.60 13.43 -7.96
CA ARG A 23 9.55 12.52 -7.34
C ARG A 23 9.16 12.21 -5.90
N ILE A 24 8.71 13.21 -5.16
CA ILE A 24 8.26 13.00 -3.78
C ILE A 24 7.07 12.05 -3.76
N GLN A 25 6.12 12.24 -4.65
CA GLN A 25 4.96 11.36 -4.73
C GLN A 25 5.36 9.94 -5.13
N ALA A 26 6.30 9.80 -6.06
CA ALA A 26 6.78 8.49 -6.47
C ALA A 26 7.50 7.79 -5.32
N GLN A 27 8.34 8.51 -4.59
CA GLN A 27 9.03 7.94 -3.43
C GLN A 27 8.04 7.53 -2.34
N LEU A 28 7.03 8.34 -2.12
CA LEU A 28 6.00 8.04 -1.13
C LEU A 28 5.22 6.79 -1.54
N ARG A 29 4.84 6.70 -2.81
CA ARG A 29 4.16 5.52 -3.34
C ARG A 29 5.01 4.27 -3.16
N ASP A 30 6.31 4.36 -3.49
CA ASP A 30 7.22 3.21 -3.37
C ASP A 30 7.35 2.78 -1.93
N ARG A 31 7.42 3.72 -1.00
CA ARG A 31 7.52 3.43 0.42
C ARG A 31 6.27 2.74 0.93
N ILE A 32 5.10 3.20 0.49
CA ILE A 32 3.83 2.59 0.86
C ILE A 32 3.75 1.17 0.30
N GLU A 33 4.10 1.01 -0.97
CA GLU A 33 4.08 -0.29 -1.63
C GLU A 33 5.00 -1.28 -0.92
N GLU A 34 6.20 -0.84 -0.58
CA GLU A 34 7.14 -1.68 0.14
C GLU A 34 6.59 -2.12 1.50
N ALA A 35 6.02 -1.17 2.25
CA ALA A 35 5.46 -1.49 3.56
C ALA A 35 4.33 -2.51 3.46
N VAL A 36 3.46 -2.35 2.45
CA VAL A 36 2.35 -3.26 2.24
C VAL A 36 2.86 -4.64 1.81
N GLU A 37 3.86 -4.67 0.94
CA GLU A 37 4.42 -5.94 0.48
C GLU A 37 5.10 -6.70 1.61
N MET A 38 5.81 -6.00 2.47
CA MET A 38 6.44 -6.66 3.62
C MET A 38 5.41 -7.21 4.59
N ALA A 39 4.34 -6.46 4.83
CA ALA A 39 3.26 -6.92 5.69
C ALA A 39 2.56 -8.13 5.08
N ALA A 40 2.35 -8.12 3.76
CA ALA A 40 1.71 -9.21 3.05
C ALA A 40 2.58 -10.47 3.08
N LEU A 41 3.89 -10.32 2.91
CA LEU A 41 4.80 -11.45 2.96
C LEU A 41 4.81 -12.07 4.35
N LYS A 42 4.89 -11.23 5.38
CA LYS A 42 4.87 -11.74 6.74
C LYS A 42 3.57 -12.49 7.03
N LEU A 43 2.44 -11.94 6.61
CA LEU A 43 1.15 -12.59 6.79
C LEU A 43 1.11 -13.93 6.07
N MET A 44 1.62 -13.98 4.85
CA MET A 44 1.66 -15.21 4.06
C MET A 44 2.49 -16.29 4.76
N VAL A 45 3.66 -15.90 5.28
CA VAL A 45 4.51 -16.82 6.04
C VAL A 45 3.77 -17.35 7.27
N ASP A 46 3.16 -16.45 8.03
CA ASP A 46 2.48 -16.80 9.26
C ASP A 46 1.25 -17.68 9.00
N LEU A 47 0.49 -17.41 7.93
CA LEU A 47 -0.67 -18.22 7.57
C LEU A 47 -0.26 -19.62 7.16
N ARG A 48 0.81 -19.74 6.40
CA ARG A 48 1.31 -21.06 5.98
C ARG A 48 1.80 -21.86 7.21
N ALA A 49 2.51 -21.20 8.11
CA ALA A 49 2.95 -21.85 9.34
C ALA A 49 1.75 -22.33 10.16
N ALA A 50 0.71 -21.49 10.26
CA ALA A 50 -0.48 -21.83 11.05
C ALA A 50 -1.27 -23.00 10.44
N THR A 51 -1.17 -23.21 9.12
CA THR A 51 -1.89 -24.27 8.42
C THR A 51 -0.99 -25.44 8.04
N GLY A 52 0.24 -25.47 8.53
CA GLY A 52 1.16 -26.57 8.26
C GLY A 52 1.72 -26.61 6.86
N ARG A 53 1.66 -25.52 6.15
CA ARG A 53 2.19 -25.42 4.79
C ARG A 53 3.62 -24.93 4.80
N PRO A 54 4.44 -25.30 3.79
CA PRO A 54 5.82 -24.82 3.73
C PRO A 54 5.90 -23.32 3.50
N ALA A 55 7.00 -22.71 3.93
CA ALA A 55 7.25 -21.31 3.74
C ALA A 55 7.29 -20.97 2.25
N PRO A 56 6.89 -19.73 1.87
CA PRO A 56 6.91 -19.35 0.46
C PRO A 56 8.32 -19.26 -0.09
N GLU A 57 8.46 -19.56 -1.38
CA GLU A 57 9.73 -19.50 -2.08
C GLU A 57 9.67 -18.42 -3.15
N SER A 58 10.67 -17.56 -3.16
CA SER A 58 10.67 -16.40 -4.07
C SER A 58 10.74 -16.80 -5.54
N THR A 59 11.24 -17.98 -5.83
CA THR A 59 11.37 -18.47 -7.21
C THR A 59 10.10 -19.17 -7.71
N SER A 60 9.16 -19.46 -6.83
CA SER A 60 7.94 -20.15 -7.23
C SER A 60 6.94 -19.17 -7.83
N THR A 61 6.45 -19.48 -9.03
CA THR A 61 5.43 -18.65 -9.69
C THR A 61 4.13 -18.63 -8.89
N THR A 62 3.74 -19.79 -8.34
CA THR A 62 2.53 -19.89 -7.52
C THR A 62 2.64 -19.02 -6.28
N ASP A 63 3.79 -19.06 -5.60
CA ASP A 63 4.01 -18.26 -4.41
C ASP A 63 4.02 -16.77 -4.72
N ARG A 64 4.58 -16.40 -5.85
CA ARG A 64 4.57 -15.01 -6.29
C ARG A 64 3.15 -14.52 -6.56
N THR A 65 2.34 -15.34 -7.21
CA THR A 65 0.96 -15.01 -7.50
C THR A 65 0.16 -14.84 -6.21
N GLU A 66 0.37 -15.73 -5.24
CA GLU A 66 -0.27 -15.63 -3.94
C GLU A 66 0.18 -14.36 -3.20
N PHE A 67 1.46 -14.03 -3.28
CA PHE A 67 2.00 -12.83 -2.67
C PHE A 67 1.36 -11.56 -3.26
N GLU A 68 1.26 -11.50 -4.58
CA GLU A 68 0.64 -10.36 -5.25
C GLU A 68 -0.83 -10.22 -4.87
N ALA A 69 -1.54 -11.33 -4.81
CA ALA A 69 -2.94 -11.33 -4.42
C ALA A 69 -3.11 -10.91 -2.97
N THR A 70 -2.23 -11.35 -2.09
CA THR A 70 -2.26 -10.98 -0.67
C THR A 70 -1.99 -9.50 -0.51
N SER A 71 -1.01 -8.96 -1.23
CA SER A 71 -0.69 -7.53 -1.20
C SER A 71 -1.88 -6.70 -1.66
N ARG A 72 -2.52 -7.14 -2.73
CA ARG A 72 -3.66 -6.42 -3.30
C ARG A 72 -4.87 -6.46 -2.36
N ALA A 73 -5.10 -7.61 -1.74
CA ALA A 73 -6.19 -7.76 -0.77
C ALA A 73 -5.98 -6.84 0.44
N LEU A 74 -4.74 -6.77 0.91
CA LEU A 74 -4.41 -5.87 2.03
C LEU A 74 -4.61 -4.42 1.64
N LEU A 75 -4.17 -4.03 0.44
CA LEU A 75 -4.38 -2.66 -0.05
C LEU A 75 -5.87 -2.31 -0.12
N ALA A 76 -6.68 -3.22 -0.63
CA ALA A 76 -8.12 -2.99 -0.73
C ALA A 76 -8.76 -2.84 0.64
N TRP A 77 -8.36 -3.68 1.59
CA TRP A 77 -8.86 -3.60 2.96
C TRP A 77 -8.44 -2.28 3.63
N LEU A 78 -7.17 -1.88 3.44
CA LEU A 78 -6.68 -0.61 3.98
C LEU A 78 -7.48 0.57 3.43
N ARG A 79 -7.75 0.54 2.12
CA ARG A 79 -8.53 1.58 1.49
C ARG A 79 -9.88 1.74 2.19
N ASP A 80 -10.57 0.64 2.43
CA ASP A 80 -11.89 0.68 3.03
C ASP A 80 -11.85 1.19 4.47
N VAL A 81 -10.83 0.79 5.23
CA VAL A 81 -10.69 1.25 6.63
C VAL A 81 -10.44 2.75 6.67
N TYR A 82 -9.52 3.24 5.84
CA TYR A 82 -9.23 4.67 5.83
C TYR A 82 -10.43 5.49 5.38
N VAL A 83 -11.12 5.03 4.33
CA VAL A 83 -12.28 5.78 3.82
C VAL A 83 -13.39 5.86 4.86
N ALA A 84 -13.60 4.78 5.62
CA ALA A 84 -14.61 4.77 6.66
C ALA A 84 -14.34 5.82 7.74
N GLU A 85 -13.08 6.17 7.95
CA GLU A 85 -12.68 7.14 8.97
C GLU A 85 -12.51 8.55 8.43
N LEU A 86 -12.59 8.73 7.12
CA LEU A 86 -12.44 10.06 6.54
C LEU A 86 -13.64 10.93 6.88
N PRO A 87 -13.41 12.22 7.18
CA PRO A 87 -14.51 13.18 7.28
C PRO A 87 -15.31 13.19 5.98
N PRO A 88 -16.63 13.29 6.06
CA PRO A 88 -17.47 13.21 4.86
C PRO A 88 -17.09 14.21 3.77
N GLU A 89 -16.62 15.39 4.14
CA GLU A 89 -16.24 16.42 3.17
C GLU A 89 -15.00 16.06 2.38
N LEU A 90 -14.20 15.12 2.84
CA LEU A 90 -12.99 14.71 2.14
C LEU A 90 -13.22 13.51 1.22
N ARG A 91 -14.32 12.78 1.42
CA ARG A 91 -14.58 11.59 0.62
C ARG A 91 -14.71 11.83 -0.88
N PRO A 92 -15.39 12.90 -1.33
CA PRO A 92 -15.45 13.17 -2.77
C PRO A 92 -14.07 13.39 -3.38
N HIS A 93 -13.19 14.08 -2.67
CA HIS A 93 -11.82 14.31 -3.15
C HIS A 93 -11.05 13.02 -3.26
N PHE A 94 -11.21 12.14 -2.27
CA PHE A 94 -10.57 10.84 -2.33
C PHE A 94 -11.05 10.05 -3.54
N HIS A 95 -12.34 10.04 -3.80
CA HIS A 95 -12.90 9.32 -4.93
C HIS A 95 -12.44 9.89 -6.27
N GLU A 96 -12.23 11.20 -6.34
CA GLU A 96 -11.67 11.82 -7.54
C GLU A 96 -10.25 11.33 -7.82
N VAL A 97 -9.45 11.21 -6.76
CA VAL A 97 -8.09 10.69 -6.88
C VAL A 97 -8.10 9.25 -7.38
N GLU A 98 -8.99 8.44 -6.83
CA GLU A 98 -9.13 7.06 -7.27
C GLU A 98 -9.51 6.97 -8.75
N ALA A 99 -10.49 7.76 -9.15
CA ALA A 99 -10.98 7.74 -10.53
C ALA A 99 -9.90 8.18 -11.50
N ALA A 100 -9.11 9.19 -11.13
CA ALA A 100 -8.05 9.70 -11.99
C ALA A 100 -6.91 8.71 -12.17
N ALA A 101 -6.71 7.82 -11.21
CA ALA A 101 -5.59 6.88 -11.25
C ALA A 101 -5.85 5.65 -12.13
N GLY A 102 -7.12 5.41 -12.47
CA GLY A 102 -7.45 4.28 -13.34
C GLY A 102 -7.73 3.01 -12.57
N GLU A 103 -7.12 1.91 -13.01
CA GLU A 103 -7.43 0.60 -12.45
C GLU A 103 -6.44 0.16 -11.37
N GLN A 104 -6.81 -0.92 -10.67
CA GLN A 104 -5.93 -1.49 -9.67
C GLN A 104 -4.70 -2.12 -10.31
N PRO A 105 -3.56 -2.14 -9.61
CA PRO A 105 -3.36 -1.63 -8.24
C PRO A 105 -3.05 -0.14 -8.16
N ALA A 106 -2.87 0.53 -9.30
CA ALA A 106 -2.52 1.94 -9.34
C ALA A 106 -3.51 2.81 -8.57
N ARG A 107 -4.80 2.49 -8.71
CA ARG A 107 -5.87 3.20 -8.00
C ARG A 107 -5.68 3.13 -6.49
N LEU A 108 -5.42 1.92 -5.98
CA LEU A 108 -5.27 1.71 -4.54
C LEU A 108 -4.06 2.44 -4.00
N LEU A 109 -2.95 2.40 -4.75
CA LEU A 109 -1.74 3.09 -4.32
C LEU A 109 -1.91 4.60 -4.37
N ALA A 110 -2.57 5.13 -5.40
CA ALA A 110 -2.83 6.56 -5.48
C ALA A 110 -3.67 7.06 -4.32
N GLY A 111 -4.67 6.28 -3.92
CA GLY A 111 -5.49 6.60 -2.75
C GLY A 111 -4.66 6.63 -1.47
N GLN A 112 -3.77 5.68 -1.30
CA GLN A 112 -2.90 5.63 -0.13
C GLN A 112 -1.93 6.82 -0.10
N VAL A 113 -1.37 7.20 -1.25
CA VAL A 113 -0.50 8.36 -1.34
C VAL A 113 -1.26 9.62 -0.92
N TRP A 114 -2.48 9.78 -1.42
CA TRP A 114 -3.31 10.92 -1.07
C TRP A 114 -3.56 10.97 0.44
N LEU A 115 -3.90 9.83 1.03
CA LEU A 115 -4.13 9.73 2.47
C LEU A 115 -2.86 10.04 3.26
N ALA A 116 -1.72 9.52 2.83
CA ALA A 116 -0.46 9.75 3.52
C ALA A 116 -0.09 11.24 3.53
N ARG A 117 -0.49 11.98 2.51
CA ARG A 117 -0.20 13.40 2.44
C ARG A 117 -1.19 14.24 3.25
N ARG A 118 -2.33 13.69 3.59
CA ARG A 118 -3.37 14.41 4.33
C ARG A 118 -3.38 14.11 5.81
N LEU A 119 -3.05 12.88 6.19
CA LEU A 119 -3.16 12.43 7.57
C LEU A 119 -1.79 12.46 8.24
N PRO A 120 -1.61 13.30 9.26
CA PRO A 120 -0.31 13.42 9.93
C PRO A 120 0.12 12.12 10.62
N ASP A 121 -0.82 11.28 11.00
CA ASP A 121 -0.54 10.02 11.66
C ASP A 121 -0.71 8.82 10.73
N TYR A 122 -0.57 9.04 9.41
CA TYR A 122 -0.78 7.98 8.43
C TYR A 122 0.06 6.74 8.71
N TRP A 123 1.35 6.91 9.00
CA TRP A 123 2.26 5.77 9.16
C TRP A 123 1.95 4.95 10.40
N GLN A 124 1.59 5.62 11.50
CA GLN A 124 1.17 4.92 12.71
C GLN A 124 -0.12 4.16 12.49
N ARG A 125 -1.06 4.75 11.76
CA ARG A 125 -2.30 4.08 11.41
C ARG A 125 -2.05 2.89 10.49
N LEU A 126 -1.17 3.06 9.51
CA LEU A 126 -0.85 1.98 8.59
C LEU A 126 -0.33 0.75 9.34
N GLU A 127 0.63 0.97 10.24
CA GLU A 127 1.18 -0.12 11.04
C GLU A 127 0.10 -0.80 11.87
N ARG A 128 -0.72 -0.01 12.54
CA ARG A 128 -1.79 -0.54 13.39
C ARG A 128 -2.81 -1.33 12.57
N TYR A 129 -3.19 -0.81 11.41
CA TYR A 129 -4.16 -1.48 10.56
C TYR A 129 -3.59 -2.75 9.96
N GLN A 130 -2.35 -2.74 9.54
CA GLN A 130 -1.71 -3.95 9.02
C GLN A 130 -1.66 -5.05 10.09
N CYS A 131 -1.33 -4.68 11.31
CA CYS A 131 -1.34 -5.63 12.42
C CYS A 131 -2.73 -6.18 12.68
N ARG A 132 -3.75 -5.32 12.63
CA ARG A 132 -5.13 -5.76 12.84
C ARG A 132 -5.58 -6.71 11.75
N TYR A 133 -5.26 -6.38 10.50
CA TYR A 133 -5.60 -7.25 9.38
C TYR A 133 -4.97 -8.62 9.53
N ALA A 134 -3.68 -8.66 9.85
CA ALA A 134 -2.97 -9.91 10.06
C ALA A 134 -3.58 -10.72 11.20
N ALA A 135 -3.90 -10.06 12.32
CA ALA A 135 -4.51 -10.73 13.47
C ALA A 135 -5.86 -11.35 13.10
N GLU A 136 -6.68 -10.63 12.35
CA GLU A 136 -7.98 -11.14 11.93
C GLU A 136 -7.84 -12.36 11.01
N ARG A 137 -6.86 -12.33 10.11
CA ARG A 137 -6.62 -13.45 9.20
C ARG A 137 -6.07 -14.66 9.95
N LEU A 138 -5.17 -14.43 10.91
CA LEU A 138 -4.55 -15.51 11.67
C LEU A 138 -5.50 -16.12 12.68
N ALA A 139 -6.49 -15.37 13.15
CA ALA A 139 -7.50 -15.91 14.07
C ALA A 139 -8.34 -16.99 13.40
N ASN A 140 -8.50 -16.93 12.08
CA ASN A 140 -9.29 -17.89 11.33
C ASN A 140 -8.55 -18.36 10.09
N PRO A 141 -7.40 -19.03 10.26
CA PRO A 141 -6.59 -19.42 9.09
C PRO A 141 -7.30 -20.38 8.17
N GLY A 142 -8.21 -21.21 8.70
CA GLY A 142 -8.99 -22.14 7.88
C GLY A 142 -10.07 -21.46 7.09
N GLU A 143 -10.45 -20.25 7.46
CA GLU A 143 -11.46 -19.47 6.78
C GLU A 143 -10.87 -18.46 5.82
N ALA A 144 -9.57 -18.51 5.60
CA ALA A 144 -8.94 -17.72 4.56
C ALA A 144 -9.36 -18.23 3.19
N GLY A 145 -10.63 -18.58 3.06
CA GLY A 145 -11.23 -19.02 1.81
C GLY A 145 -11.19 -17.95 0.73
N TRP A 146 -10.95 -16.72 1.13
CA TRP A 146 -10.75 -15.64 0.18
C TRP A 146 -9.55 -15.91 -0.74
N LEU A 147 -8.51 -16.56 -0.22
CA LEU A 147 -7.39 -16.97 -1.07
C LEU A 147 -7.81 -18.05 -2.06
N LYS A 148 -8.64 -18.98 -1.62
CA LYS A 148 -9.14 -20.01 -2.51
C LYS A 148 -9.98 -19.43 -3.63
N ARG A 149 -10.75 -18.40 -3.35
CA ARG A 149 -11.55 -17.75 -4.38
C ARG A 149 -10.67 -17.04 -5.41
N LEU A 150 -9.48 -16.60 -5.01
CA LEU A 150 -8.54 -15.98 -5.93
C LEU A 150 -7.79 -16.98 -6.78
N PHE A 151 -7.53 -18.17 -6.25
CA PHE A 151 -6.70 -19.15 -6.92
C PHE A 151 -7.45 -20.40 -7.38
N GLY A 152 -8.68 -20.39 -7.28
CA GLY A 152 -9.42 -21.50 -7.72
C GLY A 152 -10.36 -22.05 -6.80
#